data_2ffc6219edf2167c935fcf2e33b83e8b
#
_entry.id   2ffc6219edf2167c935fcf2e33b83e8b
#
_cell.length_a   1.000
_cell.length_b   1.000
_cell.length_c   1.000
_cell.angle_alpha   90.00
_cell.angle_beta   90.00
_cell.angle_gamma   90.00
#
_symmetry.space_group_name_H-M   'P 1'
#
loop_
_entity.id
_entity.type
_entity.pdbx_description
1 polymer ?
#
loop_
_entity_poly.entity_id
_entity_poly.type
_entity_poly.pdbx_seq_one_letter_code
_entity_poly.pdbx_strand_id
1 'polypeptide(L)'
;MSEQTPTHDVPAVQAAPAGPAVPADPAVPHPAEHAEVGTEVSGHWRGRGFSTRAIHAGSEPDPATGAVITPIYATTTYKQDGVGALRTGRGTGYEYSRSANPTRTGLQEQFAALEDPSAGSPGAPGVRAFAFASGLAAEDAVLRSVMRPGDHLVVGDDAYGGTYRLIARVAGPWGVEHTAVRSSDVDAVAAAVLPGRTKVLWVETPTNPMLAIADIGALAAVAHDAGALLVVDNTFATPYLQNPLALGADVVVHSTTKYAGGHSDVVGGMLVVGDAATAPWMDGIGAVGAEVTARIGFSQNAMGAVPGAFDAFLVQRGLKTLAVRMERHCDNAERVAEFLVGHPRVTRVHYPGLHDHPGHDVAQKQMRRFGGMVSFQVAGGEDVALEVCRRTEVFILAESLGGIESLIEHPGRMTHASVAGSALEVPADLVRLSVGIEDVDDLIADLDRALA
;
A
#
# COMPACT_ATOMS: atom_id res chain seq x y z
N MET A 1 44.94 43.51 -13.23
CA MET A 1 44.86 43.13 -11.82
C MET A 1 43.84 42.00 -11.77
N SER A 2 44.37 40.78 -11.73
CA SER A 2 43.59 39.52 -11.72
C SER A 2 43.55 39.01 -10.30
N GLU A 3 42.40 39.01 -9.67
CA GLU A 3 42.17 38.42 -8.35
C GLU A 3 42.06 36.88 -8.47
N GLN A 4 43.00 36.21 -7.84
CA GLN A 4 42.99 34.76 -7.66
C GLN A 4 42.11 34.41 -6.42
N THR A 5 41.11 33.56 -6.64
CA THR A 5 40.30 32.96 -5.57
C THR A 5 41.11 31.80 -4.94
N PRO A 6 41.22 31.70 -3.61
CA PRO A 6 41.91 30.58 -2.98
C PRO A 6 41.06 29.32 -2.98
N THR A 7 41.59 28.23 -3.49
CA THR A 7 41.05 26.87 -3.35
C THR A 7 41.35 26.37 -1.95
N HIS A 8 40.28 26.10 -1.16
CA HIS A 8 40.42 25.38 0.10
C HIS A 8 40.50 23.87 -0.17
N ASP A 9 41.68 23.31 0.04
CA ASP A 9 41.88 21.88 0.14
C ASP A 9 41.16 21.36 1.42
N VAL A 10 40.15 20.50 1.23
CA VAL A 10 39.51 19.75 2.32
C VAL A 10 40.33 18.45 2.50
N PRO A 11 40.94 18.22 3.67
CA PRO A 11 41.68 16.98 3.89
C PRO A 11 40.77 15.77 3.88
N ALA A 12 41.19 14.71 3.19
CA ALA A 12 40.52 13.43 3.16
C ALA A 12 40.36 12.85 4.58
N VAL A 13 39.12 12.62 4.99
CA VAL A 13 38.80 11.93 6.25
C VAL A 13 39.26 10.47 6.11
N GLN A 14 40.33 10.10 6.80
CA GLN A 14 40.70 8.69 6.93
C GLN A 14 39.61 7.93 7.71
N ALA A 15 39.11 6.85 7.15
CA ALA A 15 38.20 5.95 7.84
C ALA A 15 38.89 5.42 9.12
N ALA A 16 38.23 5.58 10.24
CA ALA A 16 38.68 5.02 11.51
C ALA A 16 38.69 3.48 11.41
N PRO A 17 39.68 2.81 12.00
CA PRO A 17 39.71 1.34 12.01
C PRO A 17 38.50 0.80 12.76
N ALA A 18 37.89 -0.27 12.23
CA ALA A 18 36.80 -0.96 12.87
C ALA A 18 37.25 -1.40 14.29
N GLY A 19 36.52 -0.91 15.30
CA GLY A 19 36.74 -1.33 16.67
C GLY A 19 36.48 -2.84 16.85
N PRO A 20 37.03 -3.48 17.92
CA PRO A 20 36.80 -4.88 18.14
C PRO A 20 35.31 -5.17 18.32
N ALA A 21 34.83 -6.26 17.70
CA ALA A 21 33.46 -6.73 17.83
C ALA A 21 33.12 -6.91 19.32
N VAL A 22 32.06 -6.26 19.79
CA VAL A 22 31.55 -6.47 21.14
C VAL A 22 30.97 -7.89 21.18
N PRO A 23 31.41 -8.78 22.09
CA PRO A 23 30.85 -10.10 22.21
C PRO A 23 29.38 -9.99 22.59
N ALA A 24 28.53 -10.73 21.91
CA ALA A 24 27.11 -10.85 22.29
C ALA A 24 27.01 -11.44 23.69
N ASP A 25 26.33 -10.78 24.61
CA ASP A 25 26.01 -11.30 25.94
C ASP A 25 24.94 -12.40 25.77
N PRO A 26 25.23 -13.68 26.09
CA PRO A 26 24.32 -14.80 25.89
C PRO A 26 23.15 -14.86 26.88
N ALA A 27 23.04 -13.91 27.80
CA ALA A 27 22.06 -13.96 28.90
C ALA A 27 20.90 -12.99 28.77
N VAL A 28 20.87 -12.12 27.75
CA VAL A 28 19.73 -11.23 27.50
C VAL A 28 18.94 -11.79 26.30
N PRO A 29 17.66 -12.21 26.47
CA PRO A 29 16.83 -12.58 25.35
C PRO A 29 16.83 -11.45 24.33
N HIS A 30 17.14 -11.78 23.07
CA HIS A 30 17.24 -10.79 22.02
C HIS A 30 15.86 -10.13 21.85
N PRO A 31 15.74 -8.78 21.74
CA PRO A 31 14.45 -8.10 21.55
C PRO A 31 13.63 -8.63 20.37
N ALA A 32 14.25 -9.35 19.43
CA ALA A 32 13.59 -10.01 18.31
C ALA A 32 12.68 -11.18 18.75
N GLU A 33 12.89 -11.78 19.92
CA GLU A 33 12.06 -12.89 20.44
C GLU A 33 10.68 -12.40 20.93
N HIS A 34 10.51 -11.09 21.13
CA HIS A 34 9.29 -10.46 21.60
C HIS A 34 8.65 -9.53 20.56
N ALA A 35 9.25 -9.39 19.35
CA ALA A 35 8.62 -8.65 18.27
C ALA A 35 7.33 -9.38 17.85
N GLU A 36 6.21 -8.68 17.82
CA GLU A 36 4.96 -9.19 17.25
C GLU A 36 5.24 -9.62 15.81
N VAL A 37 5.27 -10.95 15.55
CA VAL A 37 5.52 -11.50 14.21
C VAL A 37 4.24 -11.41 13.40
N GLY A 38 3.71 -10.19 13.21
CA GLY A 38 2.43 -9.95 12.54
C GLY A 38 1.25 -10.68 13.18
N THR A 39 0.05 -10.35 12.79
CA THR A 39 -1.14 -11.00 13.33
C THR A 39 -1.76 -11.92 12.29
N GLU A 40 -1.92 -13.20 12.63
CA GLU A 40 -2.65 -14.18 11.82
C GLU A 40 -4.17 -14.07 12.04
N VAL A 41 -4.91 -14.50 11.03
CA VAL A 41 -6.37 -14.65 11.16
C VAL A 41 -6.70 -15.74 12.16
N SER A 42 -7.55 -15.45 13.15
CA SER A 42 -8.08 -16.48 14.03
C SER A 42 -8.85 -17.52 13.20
N GLY A 43 -8.63 -18.82 13.47
CA GLY A 43 -9.27 -19.91 12.72
C GLY A 43 -10.81 -19.87 12.74
N HIS A 44 -11.40 -19.10 13.68
CA HIS A 44 -12.83 -18.92 13.84
C HIS A 44 -13.50 -18.18 12.65
N TRP A 45 -12.78 -17.25 12.00
CA TRP A 45 -13.33 -16.45 10.89
C TRP A 45 -12.96 -17.02 9.51
N ARG A 46 -12.14 -18.05 9.45
CA ARG A 46 -11.82 -18.75 8.20
C ARG A 46 -13.10 -19.36 7.60
N GLY A 47 -13.26 -19.26 6.29
CA GLY A 47 -14.42 -19.76 5.56
C GLY A 47 -15.69 -18.90 5.65
N ARG A 48 -15.67 -17.78 6.36
CA ARG A 48 -16.78 -16.83 6.36
C ARG A 48 -16.70 -15.89 5.17
N GLY A 49 -17.84 -15.37 4.73
CA GLY A 49 -17.90 -14.38 3.66
C GLY A 49 -17.17 -13.08 4.02
N PHE A 50 -16.75 -12.33 3.00
CA PHE A 50 -15.96 -11.10 3.16
C PHE A 50 -16.56 -10.13 4.18
N SER A 51 -17.85 -9.75 4.05
CA SER A 51 -18.51 -8.79 4.94
C SER A 51 -18.56 -9.27 6.40
N THR A 52 -18.71 -10.57 6.63
CA THR A 52 -18.66 -11.15 7.98
C THR A 52 -17.27 -11.00 8.58
N ARG A 53 -16.23 -11.31 7.81
CA ARG A 53 -14.83 -11.13 8.24
C ARG A 53 -14.50 -9.66 8.50
N ALA A 54 -14.94 -8.77 7.61
CA ALA A 54 -14.76 -7.33 7.76
C ALA A 54 -15.36 -6.76 9.04
N ILE A 55 -16.47 -7.32 9.50
CA ILE A 55 -17.16 -6.86 10.72
C ILE A 55 -16.54 -7.45 11.99
N HIS A 56 -16.17 -8.72 11.95
CA HIS A 56 -15.90 -9.49 13.16
C HIS A 56 -14.43 -9.86 13.41
N ALA A 57 -13.62 -10.08 12.37
CA ALA A 57 -12.22 -10.43 12.58
C ALA A 57 -11.48 -9.31 13.31
N GLY A 58 -10.68 -9.63 14.31
CA GLY A 58 -9.98 -8.66 15.15
C GLY A 58 -10.90 -7.73 15.98
N SER A 59 -12.19 -8.05 16.09
CA SER A 59 -13.20 -7.24 16.79
C SER A 59 -14.02 -8.10 17.76
N GLU A 60 -13.35 -8.96 18.51
CA GLU A 60 -13.99 -9.76 19.56
C GLU A 60 -14.55 -8.82 20.66
N PRO A 61 -15.74 -9.16 21.24
CA PRO A 61 -16.27 -8.42 22.38
C PRO A 61 -15.25 -8.35 23.52
N ASP A 62 -15.17 -7.18 24.17
CA ASP A 62 -14.24 -6.98 25.28
C ASP A 62 -14.48 -7.99 26.41
N PRO A 63 -13.50 -8.81 26.76
CA PRO A 63 -13.68 -9.86 27.78
C PRO A 63 -13.89 -9.30 29.20
N ALA A 64 -13.51 -8.05 29.45
CA ALA A 64 -13.65 -7.45 30.77
C ALA A 64 -15.05 -6.88 31.01
N THR A 65 -15.66 -6.29 29.98
CA THR A 65 -16.92 -5.55 30.10
C THR A 65 -18.06 -6.15 29.27
N GLY A 66 -17.75 -7.01 28.28
CA GLY A 66 -18.70 -7.50 27.29
C GLY A 66 -19.06 -6.46 26.23
N ALA A 67 -18.34 -5.34 26.14
CA ALA A 67 -18.58 -4.32 25.12
C ALA A 67 -18.41 -4.94 23.72
N VAL A 68 -19.40 -4.72 22.83
CA VAL A 68 -19.41 -5.28 21.47
C VAL A 68 -18.28 -4.69 20.61
N ILE A 69 -17.94 -3.42 20.84
CA ILE A 69 -16.82 -2.76 20.18
C ILE A 69 -15.59 -2.85 21.08
N THR A 70 -14.48 -3.32 20.52
CA THR A 70 -13.19 -3.40 21.22
C THR A 70 -12.75 -2.01 21.69
N PRO A 71 -12.35 -1.84 22.97
CA PRO A 71 -11.86 -0.57 23.48
C PRO A 71 -10.63 -0.04 22.72
N ILE A 72 -10.47 1.29 22.68
CA ILE A 72 -9.25 1.92 22.18
C ILE A 72 -8.21 1.91 23.30
N TYR A 73 -7.13 1.14 23.12
CA TYR A 73 -6.06 1.04 24.12
C TYR A 73 -5.02 2.16 23.96
N ALA A 74 -5.36 3.36 24.42
CA ALA A 74 -4.48 4.52 24.40
C ALA A 74 -3.46 4.43 25.55
N THR A 75 -2.54 3.48 25.48
CA THR A 75 -1.50 3.22 26.47
C THR A 75 -0.14 3.01 25.81
N THR A 76 0.95 3.26 26.53
CA THR A 76 2.32 3.02 26.06
C THR A 76 2.92 1.73 26.61
N THR A 77 2.53 1.32 27.83
CA THR A 77 3.19 0.22 28.57
C THR A 77 2.17 -0.64 29.29
N TYR A 78 2.57 -1.85 29.62
CA TYR A 78 1.73 -2.87 30.23
C TYR A 78 2.41 -3.45 31.45
N LYS A 79 1.63 -3.80 32.49
CA LYS A 79 2.13 -4.46 33.69
C LYS A 79 2.65 -5.85 33.33
N GLN A 80 3.84 -6.19 33.81
CA GLN A 80 4.41 -7.53 33.75
C GLN A 80 4.15 -8.30 35.05
N ASP A 81 4.12 -9.63 35.00
CA ASP A 81 3.90 -10.49 36.17
C ASP A 81 5.21 -10.77 36.94
N GLY A 82 6.37 -10.45 36.34
CA GLY A 82 7.70 -10.53 36.94
C GLY A 82 8.74 -9.81 36.08
N VAL A 83 9.99 -9.74 36.53
CA VAL A 83 11.09 -9.15 35.74
C VAL A 83 11.35 -10.01 34.51
N GLY A 84 11.10 -9.44 33.32
CA GLY A 84 11.19 -10.17 32.03
C GLY A 84 10.10 -11.21 31.81
N ALA A 85 9.04 -11.21 32.62
CA ALA A 85 7.92 -12.13 32.48
C ALA A 85 6.66 -11.38 32.01
N LEU A 86 6.27 -11.63 30.76
CA LEU A 86 5.01 -11.11 30.23
C LEU A 86 3.81 -11.72 30.99
N ARG A 87 2.71 -10.98 31.07
CA ARG A 87 1.50 -11.50 31.71
C ARG A 87 1.04 -12.77 30.99
N THR A 88 0.52 -13.72 31.77
CA THR A 88 -0.08 -14.97 31.28
C THR A 88 -1.61 -14.91 31.38
N GLY A 89 -2.34 -15.43 30.39
CA GLY A 89 -3.81 -15.43 30.36
C GLY A 89 -4.39 -14.59 29.20
N ARG A 90 -5.68 -14.31 29.19
CA ARG A 90 -6.31 -13.45 28.16
C ARG A 90 -5.76 -12.03 28.20
N GLY A 91 -5.44 -11.47 27.05
CA GLY A 91 -4.81 -10.15 26.92
C GLY A 91 -3.32 -10.15 27.26
N THR A 92 -2.63 -11.23 26.94
CA THR A 92 -1.22 -11.47 27.25
C THR A 92 -0.33 -11.19 26.06
N GLY A 93 0.98 -11.03 26.33
CA GLY A 93 2.00 -10.79 25.32
C GLY A 93 2.30 -9.32 25.05
N TYR A 94 1.55 -8.40 25.66
CA TYR A 94 1.81 -6.97 25.50
C TYR A 94 2.79 -6.48 26.58
N GLU A 95 3.80 -5.72 26.14
CA GLU A 95 4.78 -5.07 27.03
C GLU A 95 4.88 -3.58 26.77
N TYR A 96 4.88 -3.18 25.51
CA TYR A 96 5.05 -1.81 25.07
C TYR A 96 4.34 -1.58 23.73
N SER A 97 3.64 -0.44 23.56
CA SER A 97 2.75 -0.23 22.41
C SER A 97 3.46 -0.10 21.06
N ARG A 98 4.77 0.23 21.02
CA ARG A 98 5.54 0.18 19.78
C ARG A 98 5.68 -1.27 19.28
N SER A 99 5.92 -2.20 20.19
CA SER A 99 6.01 -3.63 19.86
C SER A 99 4.64 -4.19 19.53
N ALA A 100 3.66 -4.07 20.45
CA ALA A 100 2.30 -4.55 20.26
C ALA A 100 1.27 -3.69 21.01
N ASN A 101 0.07 -3.52 20.42
CA ASN A 101 -1.04 -2.80 21.04
C ASN A 101 -2.36 -3.49 20.65
N PRO A 102 -3.30 -3.78 21.57
CA PRO A 102 -4.52 -4.54 21.26
C PRO A 102 -5.37 -3.94 20.13
N THR A 103 -5.46 -2.62 20.04
CA THR A 103 -6.21 -1.95 18.95
C THR A 103 -5.52 -2.15 17.60
N ARG A 104 -4.18 -2.05 17.55
CA ARG A 104 -3.41 -2.32 16.33
C ARG A 104 -3.47 -3.80 15.95
N THR A 105 -3.34 -4.70 16.92
CA THR A 105 -3.46 -6.16 16.71
C THR A 105 -4.80 -6.51 16.08
N GLY A 106 -5.91 -5.95 16.60
CA GLY A 106 -7.24 -6.17 16.02
C GLY A 106 -7.37 -5.65 14.58
N LEU A 107 -6.78 -4.50 14.26
CA LEU A 107 -6.71 -4.00 12.88
C LEU A 107 -5.92 -4.94 11.96
N GLN A 108 -4.76 -5.41 12.42
CA GLN A 108 -3.90 -6.32 11.65
C GLN A 108 -4.61 -7.66 11.39
N GLU A 109 -5.26 -8.23 12.40
CA GLU A 109 -6.07 -9.46 12.25
C GLU A 109 -7.22 -9.28 11.26
N GLN A 110 -7.95 -8.14 11.35
CA GLN A 110 -9.03 -7.84 10.42
C GLN A 110 -8.50 -7.75 8.98
N PHE A 111 -7.40 -7.05 8.76
CA PHE A 111 -6.84 -6.86 7.42
C PHE A 111 -6.29 -8.18 6.85
N ALA A 112 -5.57 -8.97 7.64
CA ALA A 112 -5.13 -10.30 7.26
C ALA A 112 -6.32 -11.19 6.85
N ALA A 113 -7.42 -11.13 7.61
CA ALA A 113 -8.62 -11.88 7.28
C ALA A 113 -9.26 -11.47 5.93
N LEU A 114 -9.09 -10.22 5.50
CA LEU A 114 -9.67 -9.74 4.24
C LEU A 114 -8.78 -10.05 3.02
N GLU A 115 -7.46 -10.00 3.18
CA GLU A 115 -6.49 -10.33 2.13
C GLU A 115 -6.22 -11.83 2.01
N ASP A 116 -6.57 -12.64 3.01
CA ASP A 116 -6.29 -14.07 2.97
C ASP A 116 -7.17 -14.79 1.94
N PRO A 117 -6.60 -15.25 0.82
CA PRO A 117 -7.34 -15.97 -0.20
C PRO A 117 -7.80 -17.35 0.26
N SER A 118 -7.10 -17.90 1.27
CA SER A 118 -7.38 -19.22 1.83
C SER A 118 -8.34 -19.17 3.02
N ALA A 119 -8.87 -18.00 3.34
CA ALA A 119 -9.77 -17.80 4.49
C ALA A 119 -10.96 -18.80 4.58
N GLY A 120 -11.13 -19.66 3.57
CA GLY A 120 -12.10 -20.74 3.50
C GLY A 120 -11.54 -22.15 3.59
N SER A 121 -10.22 -22.35 3.54
CA SER A 121 -9.63 -23.69 3.41
C SER A 121 -8.93 -24.13 4.71
N PRO A 122 -9.35 -25.23 5.34
CA PRO A 122 -8.64 -25.77 6.49
C PRO A 122 -7.20 -26.16 6.12
N GLY A 123 -6.21 -25.72 6.91
CA GLY A 123 -4.80 -26.08 6.73
C GLY A 123 -4.05 -25.30 5.66
N ALA A 124 -4.67 -24.27 5.03
CA ALA A 124 -3.92 -23.37 4.18
C ALA A 124 -2.93 -22.52 5.01
N PRO A 125 -1.76 -22.16 4.44
CA PRO A 125 -0.82 -21.26 5.09
C PRO A 125 -1.53 -19.95 5.44
N GLY A 126 -1.21 -19.39 6.61
CA GLY A 126 -1.76 -18.11 7.04
C GLY A 126 -1.11 -16.94 6.31
N VAL A 127 -1.69 -15.78 6.43
CA VAL A 127 -1.05 -14.52 6.04
C VAL A 127 -0.87 -13.67 7.29
N ARG A 128 0.12 -12.79 7.27
CA ARG A 128 0.40 -11.89 8.39
C ARG A 128 0.29 -10.43 7.94
N ALA A 129 -0.38 -9.63 8.75
CA ALA A 129 -0.54 -8.21 8.49
C ALA A 129 0.22 -7.35 9.51
N PHE A 130 0.75 -6.21 9.03
CA PHE A 130 1.53 -5.25 9.80
C PHE A 130 1.02 -3.83 9.50
N ALA A 131 0.55 -3.13 10.52
CA ALA A 131 0.02 -1.77 10.38
C ALA A 131 1.12 -0.71 10.60
N PHE A 132 1.11 0.32 9.75
CA PHE A 132 2.08 1.41 9.73
C PHE A 132 1.39 2.78 9.80
N ALA A 133 2.15 3.80 10.20
CA ALA A 133 1.66 5.17 10.32
C ALA A 133 1.33 5.84 8.97
N SER A 134 1.74 5.28 7.84
CA SER A 134 1.39 5.72 6.49
C SER A 134 1.67 4.60 5.46
N GLY A 135 1.10 4.73 4.25
CA GLY A 135 1.44 3.84 3.13
C GLY A 135 2.93 3.85 2.83
N LEU A 136 3.55 5.04 2.73
CA LEU A 136 5.00 5.15 2.50
C LEU A 136 5.85 4.54 3.62
N ALA A 137 5.39 4.55 4.86
CA ALA A 137 6.10 3.87 5.95
C ALA A 137 6.03 2.33 5.79
N ALA A 138 4.92 1.81 5.27
CA ALA A 138 4.80 0.40 4.91
C ALA A 138 5.74 0.04 3.74
N GLU A 139 5.76 0.87 2.68
CA GLU A 139 6.67 0.70 1.54
C GLU A 139 8.16 0.71 1.95
N ASP A 140 8.59 1.70 2.76
CA ASP A 140 9.97 1.78 3.27
C ASP A 140 10.32 0.55 4.12
N ALA A 141 9.37 0.03 4.91
CA ALA A 141 9.57 -1.16 5.71
C ALA A 141 9.84 -2.41 4.84
N VAL A 142 9.15 -2.58 3.71
CA VAL A 142 9.46 -3.67 2.75
C VAL A 142 10.87 -3.48 2.21
N LEU A 143 11.18 -2.31 1.64
CA LEU A 143 12.47 -2.06 1.00
C LEU A 143 13.63 -2.33 1.97
N ARG A 144 13.56 -1.82 3.20
CA ARG A 144 14.60 -2.03 4.22
C ARG A 144 14.67 -3.46 4.73
N SER A 145 13.58 -4.19 4.69
CA SER A 145 13.53 -5.57 5.16
C SER A 145 14.17 -6.55 4.17
N VAL A 146 14.06 -6.29 2.86
CA VAL A 146 14.43 -7.27 1.83
C VAL A 146 15.52 -6.78 0.86
N MET A 147 15.94 -5.51 0.93
CA MET A 147 16.96 -4.94 0.05
C MET A 147 18.17 -4.43 0.81
N ARG A 148 19.28 -4.31 0.10
CA ARG A 148 20.57 -3.77 0.57
C ARG A 148 21.25 -2.98 -0.55
N PRO A 149 22.27 -2.19 -0.25
CA PRO A 149 23.06 -1.49 -1.26
C PRO A 149 23.60 -2.45 -2.34
N GLY A 150 23.41 -2.09 -3.61
CA GLY A 150 23.77 -2.90 -4.77
C GLY A 150 22.66 -3.80 -5.30
N ASP A 151 21.57 -3.98 -4.56
CA ASP A 151 20.39 -4.68 -5.06
C ASP A 151 19.61 -3.80 -6.04
N HIS A 152 18.82 -4.44 -6.89
CA HIS A 152 18.00 -3.82 -7.92
C HIS A 152 16.53 -4.15 -7.72
N LEU A 153 15.64 -3.19 -8.04
CA LEU A 153 14.21 -3.41 -8.16
C LEU A 153 13.67 -2.93 -9.51
N VAL A 154 12.61 -3.58 -9.98
CA VAL A 154 11.81 -3.11 -11.12
C VAL A 154 10.53 -2.48 -10.56
N VAL A 155 10.18 -1.28 -11.04
CA VAL A 155 8.97 -0.54 -10.62
C VAL A 155 8.16 -0.13 -11.84
N GLY A 156 6.83 -0.04 -11.69
CA GLY A 156 5.95 0.47 -12.74
C GLY A 156 6.29 1.91 -13.14
N ASP A 157 6.25 2.21 -14.44
CA ASP A 157 6.45 3.55 -15.00
C ASP A 157 5.26 4.49 -14.77
N ASP A 158 4.19 4.01 -14.18
CA ASP A 158 2.97 4.73 -13.77
C ASP A 158 2.67 4.39 -12.30
N ALA A 159 3.70 4.33 -11.46
CA ALA A 159 3.54 4.15 -10.01
C ALA A 159 3.25 5.49 -9.33
N TYR A 160 2.57 5.43 -8.18
CA TYR A 160 2.32 6.61 -7.35
C TYR A 160 3.60 7.45 -7.16
N GLY A 161 3.49 8.77 -7.39
CA GLY A 161 4.65 9.67 -7.33
C GLY A 161 5.40 9.66 -5.99
N GLY A 162 4.70 9.31 -4.89
CA GLY A 162 5.31 9.09 -3.57
C GLY A 162 6.21 7.88 -3.52
N THR A 163 5.76 6.75 -4.07
CA THR A 163 6.52 5.49 -4.19
C THR A 163 7.79 5.70 -5.02
N TYR A 164 7.64 6.33 -6.21
CA TYR A 164 8.81 6.66 -7.04
C TYR A 164 9.78 7.57 -6.29
N ARG A 165 9.30 8.59 -5.59
CA ARG A 165 10.14 9.49 -4.79
C ARG A 165 10.86 8.74 -3.66
N LEU A 166 10.20 7.80 -2.98
CA LEU A 166 10.82 6.95 -1.97
C LEU A 166 11.95 6.11 -2.58
N ILE A 167 11.68 5.45 -3.71
CA ILE A 167 12.66 4.60 -4.40
C ILE A 167 13.83 5.46 -4.90
N ALA A 168 13.57 6.50 -5.70
CA ALA A 168 14.61 7.26 -6.37
C ALA A 168 15.40 8.21 -5.45
N ARG A 169 14.77 8.78 -4.42
CA ARG A 169 15.35 9.84 -3.59
C ARG A 169 15.75 9.40 -2.18
N VAL A 170 15.23 8.27 -1.70
CA VAL A 170 15.57 7.73 -0.38
C VAL A 170 16.34 6.41 -0.52
N ALA A 171 15.80 5.42 -1.22
CA ALA A 171 16.48 4.14 -1.42
C ALA A 171 17.68 4.24 -2.39
N GLY A 172 17.58 5.05 -3.46
CA GLY A 172 18.68 5.27 -4.39
C GLY A 172 19.98 5.79 -3.74
N PRO A 173 19.96 6.89 -2.95
CA PRO A 173 21.11 7.33 -2.17
C PRO A 173 21.63 6.31 -1.16
N TRP A 174 20.78 5.39 -0.69
CA TRP A 174 21.19 4.28 0.15
C TRP A 174 21.87 3.15 -0.64
N GLY A 175 21.84 3.21 -1.98
CA GLY A 175 22.54 2.28 -2.88
C GLY A 175 21.64 1.25 -3.56
N VAL A 176 20.32 1.39 -3.49
CA VAL A 176 19.37 0.56 -4.23
C VAL A 176 19.22 1.12 -5.65
N GLU A 177 19.42 0.26 -6.65
CA GLU A 177 19.20 0.60 -8.05
C GLU A 177 17.77 0.26 -8.48
N HIS A 178 17.22 0.98 -9.47
CA HIS A 178 15.89 0.68 -9.98
C HIS A 178 15.77 0.91 -11.48
N THR A 179 14.83 0.17 -12.10
CA THR A 179 14.40 0.38 -13.48
C THR A 179 12.88 0.60 -13.49
N ALA A 180 12.45 1.73 -14.04
CA ALA A 180 11.03 1.98 -14.29
C ALA A 180 10.62 1.40 -15.64
N VAL A 181 9.51 0.61 -15.66
CA VAL A 181 9.04 -0.06 -16.87
C VAL A 181 7.52 -0.22 -16.82
N ARG A 182 6.88 -0.24 -17.99
CA ARG A 182 5.42 -0.43 -18.07
C ARG A 182 5.02 -1.79 -17.52
N SER A 183 4.39 -1.81 -16.34
CA SER A 183 4.01 -3.04 -15.64
C SER A 183 2.88 -3.83 -16.34
N SER A 184 2.13 -3.21 -17.24
CA SER A 184 1.17 -3.92 -18.12
C SER A 184 1.82 -4.67 -19.28
N ASP A 185 3.12 -4.50 -19.52
CA ASP A 185 3.91 -5.20 -20.54
C ASP A 185 4.83 -6.21 -19.84
N VAL A 186 4.37 -7.45 -19.73
CA VAL A 186 5.08 -8.55 -19.04
C VAL A 186 6.45 -8.82 -19.65
N ASP A 187 6.57 -8.74 -20.99
CA ASP A 187 7.83 -8.97 -21.68
C ASP A 187 8.84 -7.86 -21.38
N ALA A 188 8.39 -6.60 -21.34
CA ALA A 188 9.22 -5.46 -20.93
C ALA A 188 9.69 -5.58 -19.47
N VAL A 189 8.82 -6.04 -18.57
CA VAL A 189 9.19 -6.30 -17.16
C VAL A 189 10.25 -7.41 -17.10
N ALA A 190 10.05 -8.52 -17.79
CA ALA A 190 11.01 -9.63 -17.82
C ALA A 190 12.38 -9.17 -18.38
N ALA A 191 12.40 -8.33 -19.42
CA ALA A 191 13.62 -7.77 -19.99
C ALA A 191 14.34 -6.79 -19.04
N ALA A 192 13.62 -6.15 -18.11
CA ALA A 192 14.20 -5.24 -17.12
C ALA A 192 14.82 -5.96 -15.91
N VAL A 193 14.56 -7.24 -15.75
CA VAL A 193 15.14 -8.06 -14.67
C VAL A 193 16.64 -8.22 -14.85
N LEU A 194 17.42 -7.88 -13.83
CA LEU A 194 18.86 -8.11 -13.77
C LEU A 194 19.13 -9.40 -13.00
N PRO A 195 19.62 -10.48 -13.66
CA PRO A 195 19.84 -11.79 -13.03
C PRO A 195 20.69 -11.70 -11.76
N GLY A 196 20.20 -12.27 -10.66
CA GLY A 196 20.86 -12.29 -9.35
C GLY A 196 20.90 -10.94 -8.61
N ARG A 197 20.52 -9.82 -9.25
CA ARG A 197 20.49 -8.48 -8.64
C ARG A 197 19.10 -7.96 -8.37
N THR A 198 18.12 -8.22 -9.26
CA THR A 198 16.72 -7.86 -9.01
C THR A 198 16.18 -8.69 -7.84
N LYS A 199 15.68 -8.00 -6.81
CA LYS A 199 15.16 -8.61 -5.59
C LYS A 199 13.67 -8.36 -5.42
N VAL A 200 13.14 -7.31 -6.05
CA VAL A 200 11.75 -6.91 -5.94
C VAL A 200 11.23 -6.52 -7.33
N LEU A 201 10.07 -7.04 -7.70
CA LEU A 201 9.18 -6.44 -8.68
C LEU A 201 8.09 -5.70 -7.91
N TRP A 202 8.05 -4.36 -8.08
CA TRP A 202 7.05 -3.50 -7.43
C TRP A 202 6.00 -3.10 -8.44
N VAL A 203 4.77 -3.53 -8.21
CA VAL A 203 3.63 -3.36 -9.12
C VAL A 203 2.50 -2.64 -8.40
N GLU A 204 1.94 -1.60 -9.02
CA GLU A 204 0.68 -0.97 -8.63
C GLU A 204 -0.39 -1.32 -9.68
N THR A 205 -1.54 -1.82 -9.26
CA THR A 205 -2.61 -2.17 -10.20
C THR A 205 -4.00 -2.19 -9.53
N PRO A 206 -4.95 -1.36 -10.04
CA PRO A 206 -4.81 -0.34 -11.09
C PRO A 206 -3.83 0.78 -10.69
N THR A 207 -3.12 1.35 -11.68
CA THR A 207 -2.13 2.41 -11.44
C THR A 207 -2.77 3.78 -11.17
N ASN A 208 -2.00 4.69 -10.58
CA ASN A 208 -2.36 6.08 -10.36
C ASN A 208 -1.46 7.01 -11.19
N PRO A 209 -1.97 7.81 -12.16
CA PRO A 209 -3.38 8.10 -12.38
C PRO A 209 -4.01 7.43 -13.61
N MET A 210 -3.26 6.68 -14.41
CA MET A 210 -3.72 6.20 -15.72
C MET A 210 -4.62 4.97 -15.65
N LEU A 211 -4.77 4.34 -14.48
CA LEU A 211 -5.55 3.14 -14.23
C LEU A 211 -5.13 1.95 -15.11
N ALA A 212 -3.85 1.88 -15.47
CA ALA A 212 -3.30 0.75 -16.18
C ALA A 212 -3.41 -0.52 -15.31
N ILE A 213 -3.64 -1.65 -15.98
CA ILE A 213 -3.80 -2.94 -15.31
C ILE A 213 -2.59 -3.82 -15.62
N ALA A 214 -1.99 -4.37 -14.58
CA ALA A 214 -0.92 -5.36 -14.68
C ALA A 214 -1.47 -6.77 -14.40
N ASP A 215 -1.03 -7.77 -15.15
CA ASP A 215 -1.36 -9.18 -14.91
C ASP A 215 -0.50 -9.71 -13.75
N ILE A 216 -1.09 -9.74 -12.54
CA ILE A 216 -0.39 -10.13 -11.31
C ILE A 216 0.16 -11.55 -11.43
N GLY A 217 -0.62 -12.49 -12.00
CA GLY A 217 -0.19 -13.89 -12.14
C GLY A 217 1.00 -14.06 -13.07
N ALA A 218 0.99 -13.36 -14.20
CA ALA A 218 2.12 -13.38 -15.13
C ALA A 218 3.37 -12.73 -14.52
N LEU A 219 3.22 -11.60 -13.81
CA LEU A 219 4.34 -10.93 -13.14
C LEU A 219 4.87 -11.72 -11.93
N ALA A 220 4.02 -12.47 -11.24
CA ALA A 220 4.47 -13.40 -10.20
C ALA A 220 5.41 -14.47 -10.77
N ALA A 221 5.07 -15.05 -11.93
CA ALA A 221 5.95 -16.00 -12.60
C ALA A 221 7.29 -15.36 -12.96
N VAL A 222 7.31 -14.16 -13.53
CA VAL A 222 8.55 -13.43 -13.85
C VAL A 222 9.39 -13.17 -12.59
N ALA A 223 8.75 -12.73 -11.49
CA ALA A 223 9.44 -12.46 -10.23
C ALA A 223 10.09 -13.74 -9.66
N HIS A 224 9.32 -14.82 -9.57
CA HIS A 224 9.76 -16.07 -8.97
C HIS A 224 10.83 -16.77 -9.82
N ASP A 225 10.72 -16.75 -11.15
CA ASP A 225 11.76 -17.27 -12.04
C ASP A 225 13.09 -16.51 -11.88
N ALA A 226 13.02 -15.22 -11.54
CA ALA A 226 14.19 -14.41 -11.25
C ALA A 226 14.73 -14.57 -9.80
N GLY A 227 14.03 -15.30 -8.95
CA GLY A 227 14.31 -15.40 -7.52
C GLY A 227 14.04 -14.08 -6.78
N ALA A 228 13.12 -13.27 -7.25
CA ALA A 228 12.70 -12.00 -6.66
C ALA A 228 11.31 -12.12 -6.00
N LEU A 229 10.97 -11.16 -5.15
CA LEU A 229 9.62 -11.02 -4.59
C LEU A 229 8.74 -10.18 -5.51
N LEU A 230 7.47 -10.56 -5.65
CA LEU A 230 6.43 -9.70 -6.20
C LEU A 230 5.74 -8.92 -5.06
N VAL A 231 5.89 -7.62 -5.06
CA VAL A 231 5.19 -6.69 -4.16
C VAL A 231 4.12 -5.97 -4.95
N VAL A 232 2.87 -6.05 -4.49
CA VAL A 232 1.72 -5.43 -5.18
C VAL A 232 1.10 -4.36 -4.28
N ASP A 233 1.06 -3.13 -4.76
CA ASP A 233 0.23 -2.08 -4.16
C ASP A 233 -1.22 -2.26 -4.64
N ASN A 234 -2.08 -2.66 -3.71
CA ASN A 234 -3.49 -2.97 -3.93
C ASN A 234 -4.42 -1.86 -3.41
N THR A 235 -3.89 -0.66 -3.19
CA THR A 235 -4.62 0.45 -2.56
C THR A 235 -5.90 0.81 -3.31
N PHE A 236 -5.88 0.88 -4.65
CA PHE A 236 -7.04 1.25 -5.47
C PHE A 236 -8.12 0.16 -5.50
N ALA A 237 -7.69 -1.10 -5.65
CA ALA A 237 -8.63 -2.22 -5.71
C ALA A 237 -9.17 -2.61 -4.34
N THR A 238 -8.39 -2.48 -3.27
CA THR A 238 -8.72 -2.98 -1.93
C THR A 238 -8.82 -4.51 -1.86
N PRO A 239 -8.79 -5.13 -0.67
CA PRO A 239 -9.04 -6.56 -0.53
C PRO A 239 -10.43 -6.99 -1.00
N TYR A 240 -11.36 -6.04 -1.17
CA TYR A 240 -12.71 -6.33 -1.64
C TYR A 240 -12.80 -6.65 -3.12
N LEU A 241 -12.03 -5.91 -3.94
CA LEU A 241 -12.09 -6.07 -5.40
C LEU A 241 -10.99 -7.01 -5.94
N GLN A 242 -9.84 -7.11 -5.26
CA GLN A 242 -8.71 -7.89 -5.74
C GLN A 242 -7.91 -8.46 -4.56
N ASN A 243 -7.45 -9.72 -4.67
CA ASN A 243 -6.60 -10.38 -3.69
C ASN A 243 -5.28 -10.83 -4.34
N PRO A 244 -4.23 -10.00 -4.36
CA PRO A 244 -2.99 -10.28 -5.05
C PRO A 244 -2.26 -11.54 -4.55
N LEU A 245 -2.35 -11.87 -3.25
CA LEU A 245 -1.75 -13.11 -2.71
C LEU A 245 -2.32 -14.38 -3.39
N ALA A 246 -3.64 -14.37 -3.72
CA ALA A 246 -4.26 -15.48 -4.46
C ALA A 246 -3.74 -15.61 -5.90
N LEU A 247 -3.15 -14.55 -6.43
CA LEU A 247 -2.63 -14.46 -7.79
C LEU A 247 -1.10 -14.66 -7.84
N GLY A 248 -0.46 -14.91 -6.69
CA GLY A 248 0.96 -15.21 -6.60
C GLY A 248 1.85 -14.07 -6.08
N ALA A 249 1.29 -12.96 -5.63
CA ALA A 249 2.08 -11.94 -4.94
C ALA A 249 2.63 -12.46 -3.60
N ASP A 250 3.81 -12.00 -3.22
CA ASP A 250 4.45 -12.34 -1.94
C ASP A 250 4.09 -11.36 -0.84
N VAL A 251 3.96 -10.08 -1.20
CA VAL A 251 3.63 -8.98 -0.30
C VAL A 251 2.60 -8.07 -0.94
N VAL A 252 1.58 -7.69 -0.18
CA VAL A 252 0.57 -6.71 -0.58
C VAL A 252 0.72 -5.47 0.27
N VAL A 253 0.72 -4.31 -0.38
CA VAL A 253 0.80 -2.98 0.26
C VAL A 253 -0.54 -2.28 0.12
N HIS A 254 -0.93 -1.56 1.17
CA HIS A 254 -2.07 -0.66 1.13
C HIS A 254 -1.75 0.67 1.82
N SER A 255 -2.10 1.76 1.20
CA SER A 255 -2.36 3.01 1.92
C SER A 255 -3.76 2.92 2.55
N THR A 256 -3.83 2.64 3.85
CA THR A 256 -5.13 2.57 4.55
C THR A 256 -5.79 3.94 4.69
N THR A 257 -5.06 5.01 4.37
CA THR A 257 -5.55 6.38 4.20
C THR A 257 -6.72 6.48 3.20
N LYS A 258 -6.77 5.57 2.21
CA LYS A 258 -7.68 5.57 1.07
C LYS A 258 -8.98 4.80 1.39
N TYR A 259 -9.48 3.99 0.49
CA TYR A 259 -10.72 3.22 0.66
C TYR A 259 -10.83 2.41 1.96
N ALA A 260 -9.71 1.92 2.51
CA ALA A 260 -9.73 1.16 3.76
C ALA A 260 -10.25 1.99 4.94
N GLY A 261 -9.72 3.20 5.15
CA GLY A 261 -10.27 4.20 6.08
C GLY A 261 -11.58 4.76 5.56
N GLY A 262 -11.57 5.28 4.34
CA GLY A 262 -12.72 5.65 3.53
C GLY A 262 -13.50 6.90 3.97
N HIS A 263 -12.96 7.71 4.89
CA HIS A 263 -13.64 8.87 5.46
C HIS A 263 -12.76 10.11 5.53
N SER A 264 -11.63 10.13 4.83
CA SER A 264 -10.66 11.25 4.75
C SER A 264 -10.20 11.78 6.12
N ASP A 265 -10.20 10.93 7.16
CA ASP A 265 -9.98 11.29 8.57
C ASP A 265 -8.77 10.58 9.21
N VAL A 266 -8.04 9.76 8.46
CA VAL A 266 -6.88 8.99 8.96
C VAL A 266 -5.81 8.82 7.90
N VAL A 267 -4.54 8.85 8.33
CA VAL A 267 -3.38 8.44 7.55
C VAL A 267 -2.85 7.12 8.10
N GLY A 268 -2.63 6.14 7.23
CA GLY A 268 -2.11 4.84 7.67
C GLY A 268 -1.62 3.98 6.50
N GLY A 269 -0.94 2.89 6.84
CA GLY A 269 -0.44 1.90 5.89
C GLY A 269 -0.62 0.48 6.41
N MET A 270 -0.61 -0.48 5.50
CA MET A 270 -0.69 -1.90 5.82
C MET A 270 0.20 -2.70 4.87
N LEU A 271 0.91 -3.67 5.42
CA LEU A 271 1.51 -4.77 4.67
C LEU A 271 0.77 -6.05 5.00
N VAL A 272 0.50 -6.86 3.98
CA VAL A 272 0.05 -8.24 4.17
C VAL A 272 1.02 -9.15 3.44
N VAL A 273 1.57 -10.11 4.16
CA VAL A 273 2.67 -10.96 3.70
C VAL A 273 2.18 -12.40 3.64
N GLY A 274 2.41 -13.05 2.50
CA GLY A 274 2.15 -14.47 2.32
C GLY A 274 3.09 -15.32 3.18
N ASP A 275 2.60 -16.39 3.75
CA ASP A 275 3.34 -17.24 4.71
C ASP A 275 4.60 -17.90 4.10
N ALA A 276 4.59 -18.10 2.77
CA ALA A 276 5.72 -18.68 2.04
C ALA A 276 6.75 -17.65 1.57
N ALA A 277 6.53 -16.35 1.79
CA ALA A 277 7.41 -15.30 1.32
C ALA A 277 8.78 -15.35 2.01
N THR A 278 9.83 -15.56 1.24
CA THR A 278 11.21 -15.61 1.73
C THR A 278 12.15 -14.74 0.91
N ALA A 279 13.16 -14.19 1.57
CA ALA A 279 14.23 -13.41 0.96
C ALA A 279 15.58 -14.10 1.23
N PRO A 280 15.92 -15.22 0.55
CA PRO A 280 17.10 -16.03 0.86
C PRO A 280 18.42 -15.25 0.79
N TRP A 281 18.49 -14.21 -0.06
CA TRP A 281 19.65 -13.31 -0.18
C TRP A 281 19.90 -12.45 1.06
N MET A 282 18.93 -12.42 2.00
CA MET A 282 19.03 -11.72 3.28
C MET A 282 19.40 -12.64 4.43
N ASP A 283 19.52 -13.95 4.20
CA ASP A 283 19.89 -14.89 5.25
C ASP A 283 21.28 -14.58 5.83
N GLY A 284 21.43 -14.72 7.15
CA GLY A 284 22.66 -14.36 7.86
C GLY A 284 22.94 -12.84 7.97
N ILE A 285 22.05 -11.99 7.47
CA ILE A 285 22.20 -10.52 7.58
C ILE A 285 21.33 -10.00 8.72
N GLY A 286 21.97 -9.43 9.73
CA GLY A 286 21.32 -9.02 10.97
C GLY A 286 20.93 -10.20 11.85
N ALA A 287 20.00 -9.98 12.77
CA ALA A 287 19.56 -10.96 13.76
C ALA A 287 18.37 -11.82 13.32
N VAL A 288 17.92 -11.68 12.06
CA VAL A 288 16.66 -12.29 11.56
C VAL A 288 16.97 -13.14 10.32
N GLY A 289 16.33 -14.30 10.20
CA GLY A 289 16.49 -15.22 9.07
C GLY A 289 15.91 -14.68 7.75
N ALA A 290 15.70 -15.56 6.78
CA ALA A 290 15.23 -15.25 5.44
C ALA A 290 13.71 -14.96 5.36
N GLU A 291 12.92 -15.25 6.39
CA GLU A 291 11.47 -15.06 6.38
C GLU A 291 11.08 -13.58 6.31
N VAL A 292 10.33 -13.20 5.29
CA VAL A 292 9.92 -11.80 5.06
C VAL A 292 9.06 -11.28 6.21
N THR A 293 8.16 -12.10 6.75
CA THR A 293 7.33 -11.77 7.92
C THR A 293 8.16 -11.39 9.14
N ALA A 294 9.17 -12.20 9.47
CA ALA A 294 10.06 -11.92 10.60
C ALA A 294 10.87 -10.62 10.38
N ARG A 295 11.35 -10.38 9.16
CA ARG A 295 12.09 -9.16 8.79
C ARG A 295 11.25 -7.91 8.87
N ILE A 296 10.02 -7.94 8.36
CA ILE A 296 9.09 -6.80 8.44
C ILE A 296 8.71 -6.53 9.89
N GLY A 297 8.40 -7.55 10.68
CA GLY A 297 8.10 -7.39 12.10
C GLY A 297 9.27 -6.79 12.89
N PHE A 298 10.48 -7.25 12.63
CA PHE A 298 11.69 -6.65 13.21
C PHE A 298 11.85 -5.18 12.80
N SER A 299 11.72 -4.87 11.50
CA SER A 299 11.81 -3.51 10.98
C SER A 299 10.77 -2.59 11.60
N GLN A 300 9.49 -3.03 11.65
CA GLN A 300 8.40 -2.28 12.27
C GLN A 300 8.71 -1.93 13.72
N ASN A 301 9.13 -2.89 14.52
CA ASN A 301 9.45 -2.67 15.93
C ASN A 301 10.71 -1.81 16.13
N ALA A 302 11.78 -2.09 15.37
CA ALA A 302 13.05 -1.38 15.53
C ALA A 302 12.97 0.08 15.07
N MET A 303 12.25 0.37 13.98
CA MET A 303 12.09 1.71 13.43
C MET A 303 10.92 2.47 14.03
N GLY A 304 9.92 1.77 14.55
CA GLY A 304 8.81 2.36 15.29
C GLY A 304 7.76 3.08 14.45
N ALA A 305 7.66 2.80 13.14
CA ALA A 305 6.71 3.44 12.23
C ALA A 305 5.27 2.91 12.37
N VAL A 306 4.80 2.75 13.62
CA VAL A 306 3.48 2.19 13.95
C VAL A 306 2.40 3.28 14.03
N PRO A 307 1.12 2.98 13.67
CA PRO A 307 0.02 3.92 13.84
C PRO A 307 -0.34 4.12 15.31
N GLY A 308 -0.92 5.26 15.64
CA GLY A 308 -1.57 5.49 16.92
C GLY A 308 -2.79 4.57 17.13
N ALA A 309 -3.17 4.31 18.38
CA ALA A 309 -4.31 3.46 18.67
C ALA A 309 -5.63 4.03 18.13
N PHE A 310 -5.78 5.36 18.13
CA PHE A 310 -6.96 6.01 17.57
C PHE A 310 -7.01 5.89 16.04
N ASP A 311 -5.88 6.08 15.36
CA ASP A 311 -5.77 5.90 13.91
C ASP A 311 -6.08 4.46 13.51
N ALA A 312 -5.53 3.48 14.24
CA ALA A 312 -5.82 2.06 14.03
C ALA A 312 -7.33 1.75 14.20
N PHE A 313 -7.97 2.35 15.20
CA PHE A 313 -9.42 2.23 15.42
C PHE A 313 -10.24 2.83 14.27
N LEU A 314 -9.87 4.00 13.74
CA LEU A 314 -10.58 4.63 12.61
C LEU A 314 -10.49 3.75 11.36
N VAL A 315 -9.32 3.21 11.03
CA VAL A 315 -9.17 2.28 9.90
C VAL A 315 -10.00 1.01 10.13
N GLN A 316 -9.93 0.41 11.33
CA GLN A 316 -10.72 -0.77 11.67
C GLN A 316 -12.23 -0.52 11.50
N ARG A 317 -12.69 0.66 11.93
CA ARG A 317 -14.08 1.09 11.76
C ARG A 317 -14.45 1.26 10.29
N GLY A 318 -13.58 1.85 9.49
CA GLY A 318 -13.75 2.02 8.04
C GLY A 318 -13.90 0.69 7.31
N LEU A 319 -13.05 -0.30 7.63
CA LEU A 319 -13.09 -1.63 7.02
C LEU A 319 -14.42 -2.35 7.20
N LYS A 320 -15.12 -2.13 8.31
CA LYS A 320 -16.41 -2.78 8.59
C LYS A 320 -17.50 -2.46 7.55
N THR A 321 -17.35 -1.34 6.85
CA THR A 321 -18.26 -0.91 5.77
C THR A 321 -17.63 -0.95 4.38
N LEU A 322 -16.43 -1.51 4.25
CA LEU A 322 -15.69 -1.50 2.98
C LEU A 322 -16.50 -2.10 1.83
N ALA A 323 -17.11 -3.26 2.03
CA ALA A 323 -17.89 -3.94 0.99
C ALA A 323 -19.03 -3.06 0.43
N VAL A 324 -19.86 -2.49 1.31
CA VAL A 324 -21.01 -1.67 0.87
C VAL A 324 -20.56 -0.35 0.26
N ARG A 325 -19.46 0.23 0.72
CA ARG A 325 -18.89 1.43 0.10
C ARG A 325 -18.31 1.12 -1.29
N MET A 326 -17.53 0.06 -1.41
CA MET A 326 -16.93 -0.31 -2.71
C MET A 326 -17.97 -0.65 -3.76
N GLU A 327 -19.08 -1.33 -3.41
CA GLU A 327 -20.18 -1.55 -4.37
C GLU A 327 -20.74 -0.21 -4.87
N ARG A 328 -21.02 0.75 -3.98
CA ARG A 328 -21.55 2.05 -4.37
C ARG A 328 -20.53 2.88 -5.15
N HIS A 329 -19.24 2.88 -4.76
CA HIS A 329 -18.18 3.52 -5.54
C HIS A 329 -18.11 2.97 -6.96
N CYS A 330 -18.19 1.64 -7.13
CA CYS A 330 -18.17 1.02 -8.45
C CYS A 330 -19.41 1.39 -9.27
N ASP A 331 -20.62 1.32 -8.66
CA ASP A 331 -21.87 1.70 -9.35
C ASP A 331 -21.80 3.14 -9.88
N ASN A 332 -21.34 4.07 -9.04
CA ASN A 332 -21.22 5.47 -9.42
C ASN A 332 -20.13 5.68 -10.47
N ALA A 333 -18.96 5.04 -10.32
CA ALA A 333 -17.85 5.19 -11.26
C ALA A 333 -18.18 4.64 -12.66
N GLU A 334 -18.89 3.52 -12.74
CA GLU A 334 -19.37 2.96 -14.02
C GLU A 334 -20.27 3.96 -14.74
N ARG A 335 -21.26 4.53 -14.06
CA ARG A 335 -22.16 5.53 -14.65
C ARG A 335 -21.46 6.83 -15.03
N VAL A 336 -20.53 7.31 -14.20
CA VAL A 336 -19.70 8.49 -14.52
C VAL A 336 -18.82 8.22 -15.74
N ALA A 337 -18.19 7.06 -15.83
CA ALA A 337 -17.37 6.69 -16.98
C ALA A 337 -18.20 6.61 -18.28
N GLU A 338 -19.39 6.00 -18.24
CA GLU A 338 -20.32 5.96 -19.37
C GLU A 338 -20.74 7.36 -19.83
N PHE A 339 -21.06 8.26 -18.91
CA PHE A 339 -21.37 9.66 -19.21
C PHE A 339 -20.20 10.35 -19.91
N LEU A 340 -18.98 10.20 -19.36
CA LEU A 340 -17.78 10.84 -19.91
C LEU A 340 -17.42 10.33 -21.32
N VAL A 341 -17.61 9.04 -21.60
CA VAL A 341 -17.41 8.46 -22.95
C VAL A 341 -18.32 9.13 -23.99
N GLY A 342 -19.54 9.46 -23.60
CA GLY A 342 -20.51 10.14 -24.48
C GLY A 342 -20.33 11.65 -24.59
N HIS A 343 -19.47 12.28 -23.78
CA HIS A 343 -19.40 13.75 -23.70
C HIS A 343 -18.46 14.35 -24.77
N PRO A 344 -18.93 15.38 -25.57
CA PRO A 344 -18.19 15.92 -26.72
C PRO A 344 -16.85 16.61 -26.34
N ARG A 345 -16.68 17.04 -25.09
CA ARG A 345 -15.46 17.69 -24.61
C ARG A 345 -14.43 16.69 -24.07
N VAL A 346 -14.77 15.42 -23.97
CA VAL A 346 -13.88 14.36 -23.50
C VAL A 346 -13.27 13.64 -24.68
N THR A 347 -11.96 13.54 -24.70
CA THR A 347 -11.20 12.89 -25.79
C THR A 347 -10.88 11.43 -25.49
N ARG A 348 -10.73 11.09 -24.19
CA ARG A 348 -10.45 9.74 -23.74
C ARG A 348 -10.88 9.54 -22.30
N VAL A 349 -11.38 8.35 -21.98
CA VAL A 349 -11.68 7.90 -20.61
C VAL A 349 -10.81 6.71 -20.28
N HIS A 350 -10.17 6.75 -19.12
CA HIS A 350 -9.40 5.66 -18.54
C HIS A 350 -10.23 5.06 -17.41
N TYR A 351 -10.79 3.89 -17.65
CA TYR A 351 -11.55 3.12 -16.65
C TYR A 351 -11.50 1.63 -17.03
N PRO A 352 -11.02 0.74 -16.16
CA PRO A 352 -10.82 -0.67 -16.51
C PRO A 352 -12.10 -1.42 -16.89
N GLY A 353 -13.27 -0.87 -16.53
CA GLY A 353 -14.59 -1.41 -16.90
C GLY A 353 -14.99 -1.17 -18.35
N LEU A 354 -14.32 -0.28 -19.08
CA LEU A 354 -14.61 -0.03 -20.50
C LEU A 354 -13.96 -1.12 -21.36
N HIS A 355 -14.70 -1.65 -22.34
CA HIS A 355 -14.22 -2.72 -23.23
C HIS A 355 -13.01 -2.35 -24.08
N ASP A 356 -12.83 -1.05 -24.38
CA ASP A 356 -11.69 -0.53 -25.14
C ASP A 356 -10.47 -0.20 -24.25
N HIS A 357 -10.58 -0.38 -22.94
CA HIS A 357 -9.45 -0.22 -22.04
C HIS A 357 -8.42 -1.35 -22.27
N PRO A 358 -7.13 -1.04 -22.48
CA PRO A 358 -6.11 -2.04 -22.83
C PRO A 358 -5.99 -3.21 -21.85
N GLY A 359 -6.30 -2.97 -20.58
CA GLY A 359 -6.22 -3.98 -19.51
C GLY A 359 -7.59 -4.60 -19.14
N HIS A 360 -8.67 -4.36 -19.89
CA HIS A 360 -10.02 -4.82 -19.54
C HIS A 360 -10.09 -6.32 -19.27
N ASP A 361 -9.56 -7.14 -20.18
CA ASP A 361 -9.60 -8.60 -20.06
C ASP A 361 -8.84 -9.13 -18.84
N VAL A 362 -7.73 -8.49 -18.50
CA VAL A 362 -6.94 -8.83 -17.30
C VAL A 362 -7.72 -8.40 -16.04
N ALA A 363 -8.25 -7.18 -16.02
CA ALA A 363 -9.08 -6.71 -14.91
C ALA A 363 -10.29 -7.62 -14.66
N GLN A 364 -10.99 -8.03 -15.72
CA GLN A 364 -12.14 -8.94 -15.63
C GLN A 364 -11.79 -10.31 -15.03
N LYS A 365 -10.55 -10.79 -15.22
CA LYS A 365 -10.10 -12.07 -14.65
C LYS A 365 -9.68 -11.97 -13.20
N GLN A 366 -9.04 -10.88 -12.80
CA GLN A 366 -8.41 -10.75 -11.48
C GLN A 366 -9.15 -9.87 -10.49
N MET A 367 -10.08 -9.04 -10.96
CA MET A 367 -10.86 -8.11 -10.14
C MET A 367 -12.33 -8.51 -10.07
N ARG A 368 -12.96 -8.29 -8.93
CA ARG A 368 -14.40 -8.50 -8.73
C ARG A 368 -15.24 -7.47 -9.47
N ARG A 369 -14.82 -6.19 -9.45
CA ARG A 369 -15.34 -5.03 -10.14
C ARG A 369 -14.18 -4.06 -10.42
N PHE A 370 -14.43 -2.96 -11.13
CA PHE A 370 -13.39 -2.12 -11.72
C PHE A 370 -12.99 -0.89 -10.88
N GLY A 371 -13.56 -0.73 -9.68
CA GLY A 371 -13.18 0.32 -8.73
C GLY A 371 -13.92 1.64 -8.89
N GLY A 372 -13.60 2.58 -7.99
CA GLY A 372 -14.23 3.90 -7.91
C GLY A 372 -13.39 5.04 -8.51
N MET A 373 -12.27 4.73 -9.18
CA MET A 373 -11.41 5.73 -9.80
C MET A 373 -11.72 5.84 -11.29
N VAL A 374 -11.80 7.06 -11.81
CA VAL A 374 -11.95 7.34 -13.23
C VAL A 374 -11.00 8.47 -13.60
N SER A 375 -10.23 8.30 -14.68
CA SER A 375 -9.43 9.40 -15.25
C SER A 375 -9.91 9.68 -16.67
N PHE A 376 -9.83 10.95 -17.08
CA PHE A 376 -10.24 11.34 -18.43
C PHE A 376 -9.41 12.50 -18.95
N GLN A 377 -9.31 12.61 -20.28
CA GLN A 377 -8.64 13.70 -20.97
C GLN A 377 -9.67 14.60 -21.64
N VAL A 378 -9.40 15.91 -21.62
CA VAL A 378 -10.32 16.90 -22.19
C VAL A 378 -9.80 17.52 -23.48
N ALA A 379 -10.70 17.87 -24.38
CA ALA A 379 -10.36 18.65 -25.56
C ALA A 379 -10.02 20.10 -25.15
N GLY A 380 -8.87 20.61 -25.61
CA GLY A 380 -8.41 21.97 -25.34
C GLY A 380 -7.20 22.07 -24.41
N GLY A 381 -6.65 20.94 -23.98
CA GLY A 381 -5.37 20.87 -23.28
C GLY A 381 -5.46 21.24 -21.80
N GLU A 382 -4.31 21.59 -21.22
CA GLU A 382 -4.13 21.78 -19.77
C GLU A 382 -5.05 22.86 -19.19
N ASP A 383 -5.18 24.01 -19.85
CA ASP A 383 -5.99 25.13 -19.33
C ASP A 383 -7.45 24.72 -19.14
N VAL A 384 -7.99 23.90 -20.07
CA VAL A 384 -9.36 23.37 -19.96
C VAL A 384 -9.46 22.37 -18.83
N ALA A 385 -8.48 21.47 -18.67
CA ALA A 385 -8.46 20.51 -17.56
C ALA A 385 -8.45 21.20 -16.20
N LEU A 386 -7.63 22.24 -16.06
CA LEU A 386 -7.57 23.07 -14.85
C LEU A 386 -8.90 23.79 -14.58
N GLU A 387 -9.55 24.29 -15.63
CA GLU A 387 -10.84 24.98 -15.49
C GLU A 387 -11.95 24.01 -15.09
N VAL A 388 -12.00 22.81 -15.66
CA VAL A 388 -12.94 21.76 -15.26
C VAL A 388 -12.80 21.47 -13.76
N CYS A 389 -11.55 21.28 -13.26
CA CYS A 389 -11.30 21.05 -11.84
C CYS A 389 -11.78 22.19 -10.93
N ARG A 390 -11.80 23.44 -11.41
CA ARG A 390 -12.24 24.61 -10.63
C ARG A 390 -13.77 24.81 -10.64
N ARG A 391 -14.47 24.29 -11.66
CA ARG A 391 -15.90 24.52 -11.85
C ARG A 391 -16.79 23.54 -11.13
N THR A 392 -16.25 22.40 -10.68
CA THR A 392 -17.03 21.44 -9.92
C THR A 392 -17.46 21.99 -8.56
N GLU A 393 -18.64 21.59 -8.10
CA GLU A 393 -19.22 22.00 -6.82
C GLU A 393 -19.47 20.82 -5.89
N VAL A 394 -19.76 19.63 -6.44
CA VAL A 394 -19.94 18.39 -5.71
C VAL A 394 -18.60 17.65 -5.62
N PHE A 395 -17.89 17.52 -6.75
CA PHE A 395 -16.51 17.05 -6.71
C PHE A 395 -15.61 18.10 -6.08
N ILE A 396 -14.99 17.77 -4.95
CA ILE A 396 -14.09 18.67 -4.22
C ILE A 396 -12.70 18.63 -4.87
N LEU A 397 -12.17 19.80 -5.25
CA LEU A 397 -10.79 19.91 -5.74
C LEU A 397 -9.81 19.67 -4.58
N ALA A 398 -9.25 18.49 -4.53
CA ALA A 398 -8.31 18.08 -3.50
C ALA A 398 -7.45 16.89 -3.96
N GLU A 399 -6.26 16.76 -3.35
CA GLU A 399 -5.46 15.54 -3.44
C GLU A 399 -6.12 14.41 -2.62
N SER A 400 -5.66 13.20 -2.82
CA SER A 400 -6.15 11.97 -2.19
C SER A 400 -7.26 11.28 -3.01
N LEU A 401 -7.89 10.27 -2.42
CA LEU A 401 -8.93 9.44 -3.05
C LEU A 401 -9.56 8.48 -2.04
N GLY A 402 -10.64 7.83 -2.44
CA GLY A 402 -11.22 6.69 -1.72
C GLY A 402 -12.03 7.05 -0.48
N GLY A 403 -12.27 8.35 -0.24
CA GLY A 403 -13.26 8.83 0.70
C GLY A 403 -14.68 8.62 0.18
N ILE A 404 -15.67 8.76 1.09
CA ILE A 404 -17.10 8.72 0.73
C ILE A 404 -17.51 9.92 -0.13
N GLU A 405 -16.80 11.05 0.02
CA GLU A 405 -16.92 12.23 -0.82
C GLU A 405 -16.17 12.09 -2.15
N SER A 406 -16.74 12.67 -3.20
CA SER A 406 -16.12 12.72 -4.53
C SER A 406 -15.02 13.78 -4.59
N LEU A 407 -13.84 13.38 -5.09
CA LEU A 407 -12.69 14.27 -5.28
C LEU A 407 -12.32 14.37 -6.76
N ILE A 408 -11.82 15.55 -7.15
CA ILE A 408 -11.26 15.83 -8.47
C ILE A 408 -9.88 16.44 -8.33
N GLU A 409 -8.95 16.06 -9.19
CA GLU A 409 -7.62 16.65 -9.25
C GLU A 409 -7.08 16.70 -10.67
N HIS A 410 -6.09 17.59 -10.87
CA HIS A 410 -5.22 17.61 -12.05
C HIS A 410 -3.87 16.95 -11.67
N PRO A 411 -3.64 15.67 -12.04
CA PRO A 411 -2.47 14.92 -11.54
C PRO A 411 -1.14 15.63 -11.86
N GLY A 412 -0.97 16.14 -13.06
CA GLY A 412 0.28 16.78 -13.49
C GLY A 412 0.68 18.02 -12.68
N ARG A 413 -0.29 18.72 -12.07
CA ARG A 413 -0.04 19.90 -11.24
C ARG A 413 -0.10 19.62 -9.74
N MET A 414 -0.61 18.47 -9.34
CA MET A 414 -0.83 18.11 -7.94
C MET A 414 0.00 16.86 -7.58
N THR A 415 -0.57 15.69 -7.60
CA THR A 415 0.07 14.46 -7.07
C THR A 415 1.29 14.00 -7.86
N HIS A 416 1.39 14.32 -9.16
CA HIS A 416 2.49 13.93 -10.07
C HIS A 416 3.40 15.09 -10.49
N ALA A 417 3.27 16.26 -9.89
CA ALA A 417 4.15 17.40 -10.16
C ALA A 417 5.64 17.10 -9.94
N SER A 418 5.96 16.19 -9.03
CA SER A 418 7.35 15.80 -8.72
C SER A 418 7.99 14.89 -9.78
N VAL A 419 7.26 14.37 -10.74
CA VAL A 419 7.73 13.51 -11.83
C VAL A 419 7.68 14.19 -13.19
N ALA A 420 7.33 15.49 -13.24
CA ALA A 420 7.33 16.28 -14.46
C ALA A 420 8.73 16.25 -15.12
N GLY A 421 8.77 16.07 -16.43
CA GLY A 421 10.00 15.93 -17.22
C GLY A 421 10.71 14.57 -17.08
N SER A 422 10.13 13.62 -16.37
CA SER A 422 10.60 12.23 -16.27
C SER A 422 9.82 11.29 -17.20
N ALA A 423 10.22 10.02 -17.24
CA ALA A 423 9.47 8.97 -17.94
C ALA A 423 8.07 8.70 -17.36
N LEU A 424 7.80 9.24 -16.16
CA LEU A 424 6.53 9.14 -15.44
C LEU A 424 5.63 10.37 -15.64
N GLU A 425 5.94 11.24 -16.60
CA GLU A 425 5.13 12.43 -16.88
C GLU A 425 3.76 12.03 -17.42
N VAL A 426 2.72 12.60 -16.82
CA VAL A 426 1.32 12.33 -17.19
C VAL A 426 0.80 13.34 -18.22
N PRO A 427 -0.23 13.00 -19.04
CA PRO A 427 -0.83 13.94 -19.99
C PRO A 427 -1.29 15.23 -19.32
N ALA A 428 -0.96 16.37 -19.93
CA ALA A 428 -1.28 17.68 -19.36
C ALA A 428 -2.79 18.00 -19.36
N ASP A 429 -3.58 17.32 -20.19
CA ASP A 429 -5.05 17.45 -20.29
C ASP A 429 -5.81 16.42 -19.43
N LEU A 430 -5.07 15.70 -18.53
CA LEU A 430 -5.63 14.64 -17.71
C LEU A 430 -6.31 15.21 -16.45
N VAL A 431 -7.51 14.72 -16.17
CA VAL A 431 -8.26 14.92 -14.93
C VAL A 431 -8.50 13.57 -14.28
N ARG A 432 -8.29 13.46 -12.96
CA ARG A 432 -8.60 12.25 -12.18
C ARG A 432 -9.75 12.50 -11.23
N LEU A 433 -10.71 11.57 -11.21
CA LEU A 433 -11.83 11.52 -10.28
C LEU A 433 -11.64 10.39 -9.29
N SER A 434 -11.84 10.67 -8.02
CA SER A 434 -12.20 9.67 -7.01
C SER A 434 -13.70 9.77 -6.81
N VAL A 435 -14.45 8.86 -7.39
CA VAL A 435 -15.92 8.90 -7.37
C VAL A 435 -16.42 8.38 -6.04
N GLY A 436 -17.13 9.22 -5.30
CA GLY A 436 -17.68 8.95 -3.99
C GLY A 436 -18.98 8.14 -4.02
N ILE A 437 -19.74 8.21 -2.93
CA ILE A 437 -20.99 7.46 -2.76
C ILE A 437 -22.25 8.34 -2.76
N GLU A 438 -22.12 9.57 -3.20
CA GLU A 438 -23.24 10.53 -3.37
C GLU A 438 -24.26 10.02 -4.40
N ASP A 439 -25.34 10.73 -4.58
CA ASP A 439 -26.29 10.47 -5.66
C ASP A 439 -25.62 10.69 -7.00
N VAL A 440 -25.58 9.67 -7.82
CA VAL A 440 -24.81 9.66 -9.07
C VAL A 440 -25.32 10.67 -10.08
N ASP A 441 -26.61 11.00 -10.08
CA ASP A 441 -27.20 11.99 -10.97
C ASP A 441 -26.69 13.41 -10.63
N ASP A 442 -26.43 13.71 -9.35
CA ASP A 442 -25.80 14.96 -8.92
C ASP A 442 -24.33 15.01 -9.36
N LEU A 443 -23.60 13.90 -9.29
CA LEU A 443 -22.21 13.81 -9.77
C LEU A 443 -22.13 14.05 -11.28
N ILE A 444 -23.03 13.46 -12.06
CA ILE A 444 -23.09 13.64 -13.51
C ILE A 444 -23.48 15.09 -13.87
N ALA A 445 -24.47 15.67 -13.19
CA ALA A 445 -24.87 17.06 -13.42
C ALA A 445 -23.74 18.06 -13.11
N ASP A 446 -22.95 17.80 -12.07
CA ASP A 446 -21.80 18.61 -11.70
C ASP A 446 -20.70 18.56 -12.78
N LEU A 447 -20.39 17.37 -13.31
CA LEU A 447 -19.42 17.20 -14.39
C LEU A 447 -19.90 17.81 -15.71
N ASP A 448 -21.18 17.64 -16.06
CA ASP A 448 -21.77 18.23 -17.27
C ASP A 448 -21.65 19.78 -17.26
N ARG A 449 -21.99 20.39 -16.13
CA ARG A 449 -21.83 21.82 -15.90
C ARG A 449 -20.35 22.25 -15.94
N ALA A 450 -19.44 21.50 -15.36
CA ALA A 450 -18.03 21.84 -15.35
C ALA A 450 -17.37 21.72 -16.73
N LEU A 451 -17.85 20.79 -17.55
CA LEU A 451 -17.39 20.56 -18.92
C LEU A 451 -18.04 21.50 -19.95
N ALA A 452 -19.12 22.20 -19.62
CA ALA A 452 -19.77 23.20 -20.51
C ALA A 452 -18.85 24.42 -20.73
#